data_a619eb2a7d5c3694aa6d7e324830b111
#
_entry.id   a619eb2a7d5c3694aa6d7e324830b111
#
_cell.length_a   1.000
_cell.length_b   1.000
_cell.length_c   1.000
_cell.angle_alpha   90.00
_cell.angle_beta   90.00
_cell.angle_gamma   90.00
#
_symmetry.space_group_name_H-M   'P 1'
#
loop_
_entity.id
_entity.type
_entity.pdbx_description
1 polymer ?
#
loop_
_entity_poly.entity_id
_entity_poly.type
_entity_poly.pdbx_seq_one_letter_code
_entity_poly.pdbx_strand_id
1 'polypeptide(L)'
;MGFILQTVVSDYLTLCQLEAKRQSVSERQLGRRANLHHSSISNYLTGKREPKASDLQEIIEALNIDSTRAFIAIRIFRSPDAYDKPVTNLLALLIPFLAHTLSSEDCQLEDDLRDWEASSLCEKIRHLIIELLGPRSRFRHPFLGFRDGR
;
A
#
# COMPACT_ATOMS: atom_id res chain seq x y z
N MET A 1 -0.25 21.74 4.84
CA MET A 1 0.49 20.50 4.45
C MET A 1 0.66 19.46 5.59
N GLY A 2 0.64 19.85 6.87
CA GLY A 2 0.84 18.94 8.01
C GLY A 2 -0.24 17.86 8.21
N PHE A 3 -1.50 18.17 7.92
CA PHE A 3 -2.63 17.26 8.19
C PHE A 3 -2.60 15.96 7.36
N ILE A 4 -2.17 16.02 6.10
CA ILE A 4 -2.10 14.85 5.20
C ILE A 4 -0.97 13.89 5.63
N LEU A 5 0.17 14.41 6.07
CA LEU A 5 1.28 13.59 6.54
C LEU A 5 0.94 12.86 7.85
N GLN A 6 0.24 13.53 8.76
CA GLN A 6 -0.18 12.95 10.04
C GLN A 6 -1.15 11.77 9.85
N THR A 7 -2.10 11.89 8.92
CA THR A 7 -3.03 10.81 8.57
C THR A 7 -2.28 9.60 8.01
N VAL A 8 -1.29 9.82 7.17
CA VAL A 8 -0.50 8.72 6.55
C VAL A 8 0.31 7.96 7.58
N VAL A 9 0.99 8.64 8.51
CA VAL A 9 1.76 8.00 9.60
C VAL A 9 0.82 7.17 10.48
N SER A 10 -0.36 7.70 10.82
CA SER A 10 -1.38 6.98 11.60
C SER A 10 -1.84 5.70 10.90
N ASP A 11 -2.04 5.72 9.57
CA ASP A 11 -2.45 4.56 8.80
C ASP A 11 -1.36 3.49 8.77
N TYR A 12 -0.08 3.89 8.64
CA TYR A 12 1.06 2.96 8.75
C TYR A 12 1.17 2.34 10.14
N LEU A 13 0.95 3.11 11.21
CA LEU A 13 0.93 2.58 12.57
C LEU A 13 -0.21 1.60 12.78
N THR A 14 -1.40 1.88 12.23
CA THR A 14 -2.53 0.96 12.25
C THR A 14 -2.19 -0.34 11.53
N LEU A 15 -1.54 -0.27 10.35
CA LEU A 15 -1.05 -1.45 9.65
C LEU A 15 -0.06 -2.24 10.50
N CYS A 16 0.90 -1.57 11.16
CA CYS A 16 1.86 -2.23 12.04
C CYS A 16 1.17 -2.93 13.22
N GLN A 17 0.12 -2.34 13.81
CA GLN A 17 -0.67 -2.98 14.86
C GLN A 17 -1.37 -4.25 14.35
N LEU A 18 -2.00 -4.19 13.17
CA LEU A 18 -2.68 -5.33 12.56
C LEU A 18 -1.70 -6.46 12.29
N GLU A 19 -0.54 -6.15 11.72
CA GLU A 19 0.50 -7.14 11.41
C GLU A 19 1.13 -7.74 12.67
N ALA A 20 1.43 -6.93 13.68
CA ALA A 20 1.94 -7.42 14.96
C ALA A 20 0.93 -8.39 15.63
N LYS A 21 -0.37 -8.05 15.60
CA LYS A 21 -1.44 -8.90 16.11
C LYS A 21 -1.55 -10.20 15.30
N ARG A 22 -1.51 -10.13 13.97
CA ARG A 22 -1.59 -11.30 13.09
C ARG A 22 -0.42 -12.25 13.30
N GLN A 23 0.79 -11.72 13.45
CA GLN A 23 2.00 -12.49 13.71
C GLN A 23 2.15 -12.91 15.18
N SER A 24 1.21 -12.51 16.06
CA SER A 24 1.28 -12.75 17.50
C SER A 24 2.58 -12.23 18.14
N VAL A 25 3.10 -11.11 17.62
CA VAL A 25 4.32 -10.45 18.10
C VAL A 25 3.96 -9.46 19.20
N SER A 26 4.49 -9.68 20.41
CA SER A 26 4.31 -8.75 21.53
C SER A 26 5.14 -7.46 21.32
N GLU A 27 4.71 -6.34 21.94
CA GLU A 27 5.44 -5.06 21.88
C GLU A 27 6.91 -5.20 22.32
N ARG A 28 7.17 -6.07 23.31
CA ARG A 28 8.54 -6.34 23.79
C ARG A 28 9.37 -7.10 22.73
N GLN A 29 8.76 -8.05 22.04
CA GLN A 29 9.43 -8.78 20.93
C GLN A 29 9.65 -7.84 19.75
N LEU A 30 8.65 -7.02 19.40
CA LEU A 30 8.77 -6.04 18.34
C LEU A 30 9.88 -5.02 18.63
N GLY A 31 9.96 -4.51 19.87
CA GLY A 31 11.03 -3.63 20.29
C GLY A 31 12.42 -4.23 20.12
N ARG A 32 12.59 -5.51 20.45
CA ARG A 32 13.86 -6.23 20.24
C ARG A 32 14.20 -6.39 18.75
N ARG A 33 13.21 -6.71 17.90
CA ARG A 33 13.41 -6.88 16.46
C ARG A 33 13.73 -5.55 15.76
N ALA A 34 13.05 -4.47 16.16
CA ALA A 34 13.22 -3.13 15.62
C ALA A 34 14.36 -2.34 16.30
N ASN A 35 15.10 -2.96 17.21
CA ASN A 35 16.13 -2.28 18.02
C ASN A 35 15.64 -1.01 18.73
N LEU A 36 14.38 -1.02 19.15
CA LEU A 36 13.71 0.08 19.83
C LEU A 36 13.32 -0.32 21.26
N HIS A 37 13.28 0.66 22.17
CA HIS A 37 12.82 0.38 23.53
C HIS A 37 11.32 0.05 23.52
N HIS A 38 10.89 -0.94 24.29
CA HIS A 38 9.50 -1.43 24.28
C HIS A 38 8.49 -0.32 24.64
N SER A 39 8.86 0.63 25.52
CA SER A 39 8.00 1.77 25.86
C SER A 39 7.81 2.73 24.68
N SER A 40 8.81 2.86 23.79
CA SER A 40 8.68 3.65 22.56
C SER A 40 7.69 2.97 21.62
N ILE A 41 7.81 1.66 21.42
CA ILE A 41 6.86 0.88 20.63
C ILE A 41 5.42 1.05 21.15
N SER A 42 5.22 0.88 22.47
CA SER A 42 3.90 1.06 23.08
C SER A 42 3.35 2.47 22.86
N ASN A 43 4.17 3.49 23.03
CA ASN A 43 3.76 4.88 22.80
C ASN A 43 3.42 5.17 21.34
N TYR A 44 4.16 4.59 20.39
CA TYR A 44 3.91 4.74 18.95
C TYR A 44 2.61 4.01 18.55
N LEU A 45 2.48 2.75 18.91
CA LEU A 45 1.31 1.96 18.57
C LEU A 45 0.02 2.48 19.24
N THR A 46 0.11 3.08 20.44
CA THR A 46 -1.06 3.69 21.11
C THR A 46 -1.34 5.13 20.66
N GLY A 47 -0.52 5.70 19.75
CA GLY A 47 -0.68 7.07 19.28
C GLY A 47 -0.32 8.14 20.31
N LYS A 48 0.30 7.77 21.46
CA LYS A 48 0.74 8.73 22.48
C LYS A 48 1.92 9.57 22.03
N ARG A 49 2.68 9.05 21.09
CA ARG A 49 3.84 9.74 20.51
C ARG A 49 3.95 9.36 19.04
N GLU A 50 4.26 10.33 18.20
CA GLU A 50 4.55 10.11 16.78
C GLU A 50 5.97 9.55 16.62
N PRO A 51 6.18 8.47 15.86
CA PRO A 51 7.51 7.93 15.59
C PRO A 51 8.29 8.85 14.64
N LYS A 52 9.62 8.82 14.76
CA LYS A 52 10.48 9.35 13.71
C LYS A 52 10.39 8.43 12.48
N ALA A 53 10.71 8.96 11.31
CA ALA A 53 10.71 8.17 10.07
C ALA A 53 11.60 6.93 10.17
N SER A 54 12.79 7.06 10.79
CA SER A 54 13.69 5.93 11.06
C SER A 54 13.04 4.86 11.93
N ASP A 55 12.38 5.27 13.02
CA ASP A 55 11.76 4.34 13.97
C ASP A 55 10.59 3.59 13.31
N LEU A 56 9.80 4.29 12.47
CA LEU A 56 8.72 3.68 11.70
C LEU A 56 9.26 2.67 10.69
N GLN A 57 10.36 3.00 10.01
CA GLN A 57 11.03 2.09 9.08
C GLN A 57 11.50 0.82 9.78
N GLU A 58 12.16 0.93 10.93
CA GLU A 58 12.61 -0.21 11.75
C GLU A 58 11.42 -1.11 12.17
N ILE A 59 10.27 -0.52 12.51
CA ILE A 59 9.07 -1.28 12.87
C ILE A 59 8.51 -2.03 11.64
N ILE A 60 8.45 -1.37 10.48
CA ILE A 60 7.99 -1.96 9.21
C ILE A 60 8.86 -3.16 8.83
N GLU A 61 10.19 -3.00 8.90
CA GLU A 61 11.15 -4.07 8.62
C GLU A 61 11.07 -5.23 9.62
N ALA A 62 10.94 -4.91 10.92
CA ALA A 62 10.81 -5.91 11.98
C ALA A 62 9.55 -6.79 11.87
N LEU A 63 8.51 -6.27 11.20
CA LEU A 63 7.26 -6.98 10.91
C LEU A 63 7.25 -7.61 9.51
N ASN A 64 8.33 -7.47 8.72
CA ASN A 64 8.40 -7.92 7.32
C ASN A 64 7.23 -7.39 6.47
N ILE A 65 6.83 -6.14 6.69
CA ILE A 65 5.77 -5.50 5.92
C ILE A 65 6.33 -5.14 4.54
N ASP A 66 5.72 -5.66 3.49
CA ASP A 66 6.06 -5.30 2.11
C ASP A 66 5.68 -3.85 1.82
N SER A 67 6.67 -3.03 1.49
CA SER A 67 6.51 -1.58 1.29
C SER A 67 5.56 -1.24 0.13
N THR A 68 5.60 -2.03 -0.94
CA THR A 68 4.74 -1.82 -2.11
C THR A 68 3.28 -2.12 -1.77
N ARG A 69 3.05 -3.23 -1.07
CA ARG A 69 1.71 -3.59 -0.58
C ARG A 69 1.19 -2.57 0.42
N ALA A 70 2.03 -2.12 1.35
CA ALA A 70 1.67 -1.09 2.32
C ALA A 70 1.29 0.23 1.63
N PHE A 71 2.10 0.66 0.64
CA PHE A 71 1.79 1.84 -0.16
C PHE A 71 0.44 1.71 -0.87
N ILE A 72 0.17 0.59 -1.54
CA ILE A 72 -1.09 0.34 -2.25
C ILE A 72 -2.27 0.36 -1.27
N ALA A 73 -2.16 -0.34 -0.13
CA ALA A 73 -3.21 -0.40 0.87
C ALA A 73 -3.55 0.99 1.43
N ILE A 74 -2.53 1.74 1.83
CA ILE A 74 -2.69 3.02 2.52
C ILE A 74 -2.98 4.17 1.55
N ARG A 75 -2.25 4.26 0.43
CA ARG A 75 -2.35 5.41 -0.47
C ARG A 75 -3.42 5.26 -1.55
N ILE A 76 -3.59 4.05 -2.07
CA ILE A 76 -4.56 3.78 -3.14
C ILE A 76 -5.91 3.38 -2.55
N PHE A 77 -5.93 2.39 -1.66
CA PHE A 77 -7.18 1.92 -1.04
C PHE A 77 -7.60 2.72 0.20
N ARG A 78 -6.73 3.56 0.75
CA ARG A 78 -6.94 4.34 1.98
C ARG A 78 -7.44 3.49 3.14
N SER A 79 -6.94 2.27 3.24
CA SER A 79 -7.34 1.29 4.24
C SER A 79 -6.19 0.35 4.57
N PRO A 80 -5.65 0.38 5.80
CA PRO A 80 -4.65 -0.59 6.25
C PRO A 80 -5.11 -2.03 6.13
N ASP A 81 -6.43 -2.31 6.31
CA ASP A 81 -7.02 -3.65 6.17
C ASP A 81 -6.95 -4.19 4.74
N ALA A 82 -6.68 -3.33 3.76
CA ALA A 82 -6.52 -3.77 2.37
C ALA A 82 -5.16 -4.47 2.13
N TYR A 83 -4.23 -4.41 3.08
CA TYR A 83 -2.88 -4.96 2.93
C TYR A 83 -2.88 -6.44 2.53
N ASP A 84 -3.75 -7.26 3.14
CA ASP A 84 -3.84 -8.71 2.86
C ASP A 84 -4.82 -9.08 1.76
N LYS A 85 -5.46 -8.11 1.14
CA LYS A 85 -6.42 -8.42 0.06
C LYS A 85 -5.69 -8.94 -1.18
N PRO A 86 -6.25 -9.96 -1.86
CA PRO A 86 -5.66 -10.51 -3.09
C PRO A 86 -5.39 -9.44 -4.15
N VAL A 87 -6.25 -8.43 -4.25
CA VAL A 87 -6.07 -7.31 -5.19
C VAL A 87 -4.83 -6.48 -4.88
N THR A 88 -4.50 -6.27 -3.60
CA THR A 88 -3.29 -5.57 -3.18
C THR A 88 -2.03 -6.35 -3.56
N ASN A 89 -2.04 -7.68 -3.34
CA ASN A 89 -0.97 -8.56 -3.78
C ASN A 89 -0.79 -8.52 -5.29
N LEU A 90 -1.87 -8.61 -6.04
CA LEU A 90 -1.84 -8.55 -7.50
C LEU A 90 -1.21 -7.23 -7.98
N LEU A 91 -1.66 -6.10 -7.44
CA LEU A 91 -1.11 -4.79 -7.81
C LEU A 91 0.36 -4.64 -7.42
N ALA A 92 0.77 -5.17 -6.25
CA ALA A 92 2.16 -5.14 -5.82
C ALA A 92 3.10 -5.93 -6.74
N LEU A 93 2.61 -7.00 -7.36
CA LEU A 93 3.34 -7.76 -8.37
C LEU A 93 3.34 -7.07 -9.74
N LEU A 94 2.21 -6.46 -10.11
CA LEU A 94 2.05 -5.82 -11.42
C LEU A 94 2.86 -4.53 -11.56
N ILE A 95 2.93 -3.69 -10.52
CA ILE A 95 3.60 -2.39 -10.59
C ILE A 95 5.09 -2.51 -10.98
N PRO A 96 5.91 -3.35 -10.32
CA PRO A 96 7.30 -3.55 -10.72
C PRO A 96 7.44 -4.14 -12.13
N PHE A 97 6.57 -5.08 -12.50
CA PHE A 97 6.55 -5.67 -13.82
C PHE A 97 6.26 -4.63 -14.90
N LEU A 98 5.24 -3.81 -14.71
CA LEU A 98 4.91 -2.71 -15.62
C LEU A 98 6.04 -1.68 -15.70
N ALA A 99 6.62 -1.29 -14.57
CA ALA A 99 7.74 -0.37 -14.54
C ALA A 99 8.93 -0.91 -15.32
N HIS A 100 9.27 -2.19 -15.15
CA HIS A 100 10.34 -2.84 -15.91
C HIS A 100 10.03 -2.88 -17.41
N THR A 101 8.80 -3.26 -17.78
CA THR A 101 8.38 -3.35 -19.19
C THR A 101 8.41 -1.98 -19.87
N LEU A 102 7.94 -0.94 -19.18
CA LEU A 102 7.91 0.43 -19.69
C LEU A 102 9.30 1.08 -19.75
N SER A 103 10.25 0.59 -18.95
CA SER A 103 11.64 1.07 -18.94
C SER A 103 12.56 0.27 -19.87
N SER A 104 12.05 -0.78 -20.54
CA SER A 104 12.84 -1.58 -21.46
C SER A 104 13.04 -0.83 -22.79
N GLU A 105 14.21 -1.02 -23.43
CA GLU A 105 14.56 -0.36 -24.70
C GLU A 105 13.59 -0.69 -25.84
N ASP A 106 12.86 -1.80 -25.75
CA ASP A 106 11.84 -2.20 -26.71
C ASP A 106 10.54 -1.37 -26.57
N CYS A 107 10.35 -0.70 -25.43
CA CYS A 107 9.21 0.16 -25.17
C CYS A 107 9.70 1.62 -25.25
N GLN A 108 9.87 2.14 -26.47
CA GLN A 108 10.12 3.56 -26.68
C GLN A 108 8.84 4.35 -26.38
N LEU A 109 8.51 4.45 -25.09
CA LEU A 109 7.60 5.48 -24.64
C LEU A 109 8.37 6.79 -24.73
N GLU A 110 8.14 7.53 -25.82
CA GLU A 110 8.58 8.91 -25.93
C GLU A 110 8.17 9.66 -24.66
N ASP A 111 9.02 10.58 -24.19
CA ASP A 111 8.92 11.27 -22.90
C ASP A 111 7.58 12.02 -22.64
N ASP A 112 6.69 12.07 -23.61
CA ASP A 112 5.37 12.70 -23.57
C ASP A 112 4.23 11.70 -23.76
N LEU A 113 4.00 10.82 -22.77
CA LEU A 113 2.74 10.08 -22.69
C LEU A 113 1.60 11.09 -22.49
N ARG A 114 0.86 11.39 -23.55
CA ARG A 114 -0.28 12.31 -23.49
C ARG A 114 -1.36 11.70 -22.60
N ASP A 115 -2.06 12.54 -21.85
CA ASP A 115 -3.09 12.10 -20.89
C ASP A 115 -4.13 11.13 -21.46
N TRP A 116 -4.47 11.27 -22.76
CA TRP A 116 -5.41 10.38 -23.43
C TRP A 116 -4.82 8.99 -23.71
N GLU A 117 -3.50 8.87 -23.92
CA GLU A 117 -2.81 7.59 -24.12
C GLU A 117 -2.71 6.83 -22.81
N ALA A 118 -2.41 7.54 -21.71
CA ALA A 118 -2.46 6.98 -20.36
C ALA A 118 -3.85 6.45 -20.03
N SER A 119 -4.90 7.19 -20.35
CA SER A 119 -6.30 6.79 -20.15
C SER A 119 -6.66 5.56 -20.99
N SER A 120 -6.23 5.52 -22.27
CA SER A 120 -6.44 4.37 -23.16
C SER A 120 -5.71 3.13 -22.67
N LEU A 121 -4.48 3.28 -22.16
CA LEU A 121 -3.72 2.18 -21.55
C LEU A 121 -4.41 1.64 -20.31
N CYS A 122 -4.88 2.52 -19.43
CA CYS A 122 -5.63 2.13 -18.23
C CYS A 122 -6.89 1.32 -18.57
N GLU A 123 -7.65 1.73 -19.61
CA GLU A 123 -8.83 0.99 -20.07
C GLU A 123 -8.46 -0.38 -20.64
N LYS A 124 -7.39 -0.50 -21.43
CA LYS A 124 -6.90 -1.78 -21.93
C LYS A 124 -6.46 -2.72 -20.80
N ILE A 125 -5.72 -2.19 -19.82
CA ILE A 125 -5.32 -2.96 -18.63
C ILE A 125 -6.56 -3.41 -17.85
N ARG A 126 -7.54 -2.54 -17.67
CA ARG A 126 -8.80 -2.88 -17.00
C ARG A 126 -9.52 -4.02 -17.72
N HIS A 127 -9.65 -3.96 -19.05
CA HIS A 127 -10.27 -5.03 -19.84
C HIS A 127 -9.52 -6.35 -19.71
N LEU A 128 -8.20 -6.35 -19.81
CA LEU A 128 -7.38 -7.54 -19.62
C LEU A 128 -7.55 -8.14 -18.21
N ILE A 129 -7.57 -7.32 -17.17
CA ILE A 129 -7.80 -7.80 -15.79
C ILE A 129 -9.18 -8.46 -15.68
N ILE A 130 -10.23 -7.85 -16.24
CA ILE A 130 -11.59 -8.40 -16.23
C ILE A 130 -11.65 -9.72 -17.02
N GLU A 131 -10.99 -9.80 -18.16
CA GLU A 131 -10.95 -10.99 -19.00
C GLU A 131 -10.20 -12.15 -18.33
N LEU A 132 -9.03 -11.87 -17.75
CA LEU A 132 -8.20 -12.87 -17.07
C LEU A 132 -8.82 -13.39 -15.77
N LEU A 133 -9.47 -12.52 -15.00
CA LEU A 133 -10.10 -12.90 -13.73
C LEU A 133 -11.45 -13.59 -13.94
N GLY A 134 -12.06 -13.46 -15.13
CA GLY A 134 -13.32 -14.07 -15.51
C GLY A 134 -14.51 -13.69 -14.62
N PRO A 135 -15.72 -14.21 -14.91
CA PRO A 135 -16.94 -13.89 -14.17
C PRO A 135 -16.97 -14.45 -12.74
N ARG A 136 -15.93 -15.15 -12.28
CA ARG A 136 -15.82 -15.65 -10.89
C ARG A 136 -15.52 -14.57 -9.88
N SER A 137 -14.99 -13.44 -10.29
CA SER A 137 -14.86 -12.29 -9.42
C SER A 137 -16.20 -11.57 -9.34
N ARG A 138 -17.10 -12.05 -8.47
CA ARG A 138 -18.18 -11.21 -7.95
C ARG A 138 -17.54 -10.09 -7.12
N PHE A 139 -16.76 -9.24 -7.73
CA PHE A 139 -16.42 -7.95 -7.17
C PHE A 139 -17.70 -7.12 -7.15
N ARG A 140 -18.50 -7.31 -6.12
CA ARG A 140 -19.47 -6.30 -5.72
C ARG A 140 -18.65 -5.04 -5.46
N HIS A 141 -18.68 -4.12 -6.39
CA HIS A 141 -18.13 -2.79 -6.25
C HIS A 141 -18.67 -2.13 -4.97
N PRO A 142 -17.77 -1.69 -4.05
CA PRO A 142 -18.11 -0.54 -3.24
C PRO A 142 -17.20 0.67 -3.52
N PHE A 143 -16.33 0.66 -4.52
CA PHE A 143 -15.22 1.62 -4.54
C PHE A 143 -15.02 2.46 -5.81
N LEU A 144 -15.97 2.54 -6.73
CA LEU A 144 -15.94 3.55 -7.79
C LEU A 144 -17.14 4.48 -7.69
N GLY A 145 -17.27 5.12 -6.52
CA GLY A 145 -18.05 6.34 -6.38
C GLY A 145 -17.25 7.52 -6.93
N PHE A 146 -16.93 7.55 -8.21
CA PHE A 146 -16.72 8.80 -8.89
C PHE A 146 -18.07 9.51 -8.90
N ARG A 147 -18.24 10.40 -7.95
CA ARG A 147 -19.37 11.32 -7.90
C ARG A 147 -19.17 12.31 -9.05
N ASP A 148 -19.91 12.09 -10.14
CA ASP A 148 -20.05 13.10 -11.18
C ASP A 148 -20.50 14.41 -10.51
N GLY A 149 -19.60 15.38 -10.50
CA GLY A 149 -19.92 16.73 -10.12
C GLY A 149 -20.82 17.33 -11.21
N ARG A 150 -22.05 17.65 -10.83
CA ARG A 150 -22.80 18.76 -11.44
C ARG A 150 -22.68 19.97 -10.55
#